data_0c526f8fb823f9932fd46768de35b819
#
_entry.id   0c526f8fb823f9932fd46768de35b819
#
_cell.length_a   1.000
_cell.length_b   1.000
_cell.length_c   1.000
_cell.angle_alpha   90.00
_cell.angle_beta   90.00
_cell.angle_gamma   90.00
#
_symmetry.space_group_name_H-M   'P 1'
#
loop_
_entity.id
_entity.type
_entity.pdbx_description
1 polymer ?
#
loop_
_entity_poly.entity_id
_entity_poly.type
_entity_poly.pdbx_seq_one_letter_code
_entity_poly.pdbx_strand_id
1 'polypeptide(L)'
;IASSEWEMLADPSVTEDQFKGCISFGGLDLASKMDLAGYVKWFPKLIDGRVHWYIFAHQYINSNVVNQRRAMDGQKRPDEYLDWVESGHLIETPGNVTDFSQIYKDVIESHLQANMYEIGFDPWNAAQFGQDLISDGLEAIEVPQKVNPLSIGMRWMEELIRDGRLHHDGNPVLQWCVCNIEV
;
A
#
# COMPACT_ATOMS: atom_id res chain seq x y z
N ILE A 1 -2.85 15.46 7.31
CA ILE A 1 -2.05 15.80 6.12
C ILE A 1 -2.99 16.51 5.15
N ALA A 2 -2.63 17.72 4.68
CA ALA A 2 -3.42 18.38 3.65
C ALA A 2 -3.20 17.69 2.30
N SER A 3 -4.26 17.53 1.50
CA SER A 3 -4.17 16.92 0.16
C SER A 3 -3.10 17.59 -0.71
N SER A 4 -2.98 18.92 -0.63
CA SER A 4 -1.98 19.68 -1.38
C SER A 4 -0.53 19.39 -0.95
N GLU A 5 -0.29 19.07 0.32
CA GLU A 5 1.06 18.68 0.78
C GLU A 5 1.45 17.33 0.21
N TRP A 6 0.50 16.39 0.15
CA TRP A 6 0.70 15.08 -0.45
C TRP A 6 0.93 15.17 -1.97
N GLU A 7 0.08 15.91 -2.68
CA GLU A 7 0.17 16.09 -4.13
C GLU A 7 1.50 16.68 -4.60
N MET A 8 2.10 17.59 -3.82
CA MET A 8 3.41 18.18 -4.14
C MET A 8 4.56 17.16 -4.12
N LEU A 9 4.39 16.01 -3.50
CA LEU A 9 5.40 14.94 -3.38
C LEU A 9 5.27 13.90 -4.50
N ALA A 10 4.24 14.01 -5.34
CA ALA A 10 4.01 13.11 -6.46
C ALA A 10 5.03 13.39 -7.58
N ASP A 11 5.68 12.33 -8.03
CA ASP A 11 6.54 12.35 -9.21
C ASP A 11 6.18 11.16 -10.12
N PRO A 12 5.32 11.37 -11.13
CA PRO A 12 4.92 10.30 -12.05
C PRO A 12 6.08 9.72 -12.90
N SER A 13 7.26 10.33 -12.88
CA SER A 13 8.45 9.78 -13.54
C SER A 13 9.15 8.71 -12.70
N VAL A 14 8.81 8.62 -11.41
CA VAL A 14 9.34 7.62 -10.51
C VAL A 14 8.52 6.33 -10.65
N THR A 15 9.22 5.24 -10.94
CA THR A 15 8.63 3.92 -11.08
C THR A 15 9.30 2.91 -10.15
N GLU A 16 8.57 1.91 -9.73
CA GLU A 16 9.09 0.87 -8.86
C GLU A 16 10.28 0.11 -9.48
N ASP A 17 10.28 -0.06 -10.80
CA ASP A 17 11.36 -0.73 -11.54
C ASP A 17 12.73 -0.08 -11.33
N GLN A 18 12.78 1.20 -11.02
CA GLN A 18 14.04 1.92 -10.71
C GLN A 18 14.69 1.46 -9.40
N PHE A 19 13.95 0.72 -8.56
CA PHE A 19 14.39 0.25 -7.24
C PHE A 19 14.68 -1.25 -7.19
N LYS A 20 14.71 -1.94 -8.34
CA LYS A 20 15.09 -3.36 -8.39
C LYS A 20 16.48 -3.59 -7.77
N GLY A 21 16.57 -4.57 -6.87
CA GLY A 21 17.77 -4.87 -6.11
C GLY A 21 18.09 -3.93 -4.95
N CYS A 22 17.31 -2.86 -4.76
CA CYS A 22 17.45 -1.97 -3.61
C CYS A 22 16.85 -2.62 -2.35
N ILE A 23 17.38 -2.22 -1.18
CA ILE A 23 16.75 -2.57 0.08
C ILE A 23 15.36 -1.95 0.15
N SER A 24 14.39 -2.71 0.67
CA SER A 24 13.02 -2.23 0.85
C SER A 24 12.42 -2.69 2.17
N PHE A 25 11.33 -2.05 2.55
CA PHE A 25 10.49 -2.39 3.69
C PHE A 25 9.05 -2.53 3.21
N GLY A 26 8.31 -3.49 3.75
CA GLY A 26 6.93 -3.74 3.38
C GLY A 26 5.94 -3.36 4.49
N GLY A 27 4.71 -3.06 4.10
CA GLY A 27 3.57 -2.94 5.01
C GLY A 27 2.34 -3.57 4.41
N LEU A 28 1.60 -4.36 5.20
CA LEU A 28 0.40 -5.07 4.80
C LEU A 28 -0.77 -4.74 5.71
N ASP A 29 -1.90 -4.44 5.08
CA ASP A 29 -3.22 -4.40 5.72
C ASP A 29 -4.17 -5.29 4.92
N LEU A 30 -4.57 -6.43 5.51
CA LEU A 30 -5.34 -7.48 4.84
C LEU A 30 -6.82 -7.40 5.19
N ALA A 31 -7.57 -6.60 4.45
CA ALA A 31 -9.02 -6.55 4.51
C ALA A 31 -9.66 -7.59 3.58
N SER A 32 -10.63 -8.36 4.09
CA SER A 32 -11.13 -9.53 3.37
C SER A 32 -12.49 -9.36 2.67
N LYS A 33 -13.33 -8.38 3.07
CA LYS A 33 -14.72 -8.35 2.60
C LYS A 33 -15.07 -7.15 1.73
N MET A 34 -15.20 -5.98 2.34
CA MET A 34 -15.74 -4.78 1.69
C MET A 34 -14.69 -3.69 1.51
N ASP A 35 -13.63 -3.75 2.31
CA ASP A 35 -12.58 -2.76 2.35
C ASP A 35 -11.42 -3.11 1.42
N LEU A 36 -10.60 -2.12 1.11
CA LEU A 36 -9.37 -2.32 0.35
C LEU A 36 -8.35 -3.08 1.20
N ALA A 37 -7.73 -4.10 0.63
CA ALA A 37 -6.48 -4.61 1.17
C ALA A 37 -5.32 -3.83 0.56
N GLY A 38 -4.27 -3.59 1.35
CA GLY A 38 -3.13 -2.79 0.94
C GLY A 38 -1.78 -3.47 1.15
N TYR A 39 -0.91 -3.35 0.17
CA TYR A 39 0.49 -3.69 0.24
C TYR A 39 1.32 -2.49 -0.18
N VAL A 40 2.13 -1.95 0.72
CA VAL A 40 2.96 -0.77 0.48
C VAL A 40 4.43 -1.12 0.61
N LYS A 41 5.25 -0.63 -0.32
CA LYS A 41 6.71 -0.77 -0.32
C LYS A 41 7.39 0.57 -0.11
N TRP A 42 8.43 0.57 0.73
CA TRP A 42 9.23 1.73 1.08
C TRP A 42 10.68 1.49 0.70
N PHE A 43 11.27 2.41 -0.04
CA PHE A 43 12.65 2.35 -0.50
C PHE A 43 13.43 3.55 0.02
N PRO A 44 14.45 3.36 0.90
CA PRO A 44 15.32 4.44 1.33
C PRO A 44 16.34 4.80 0.24
N LYS A 45 16.59 6.08 0.05
CA LYS A 45 17.63 6.59 -0.85
C LYS A 45 18.34 7.77 -0.22
N LEU A 46 19.66 7.74 -0.19
CA LEU A 46 20.47 8.85 0.33
C LEU A 46 20.59 9.94 -0.75
N ILE A 47 20.10 11.15 -0.45
CA ILE A 47 20.18 12.32 -1.32
C ILE A 47 20.72 13.48 -0.47
N ASP A 48 21.83 14.08 -0.90
CA ASP A 48 22.48 15.22 -0.21
C ASP A 48 22.69 15.00 1.31
N GLY A 49 23.08 13.77 1.68
CA GLY A 49 23.35 13.38 3.08
C GLY A 49 22.11 13.14 3.94
N ARG A 50 20.91 13.18 3.36
CA ARG A 50 19.63 12.89 4.05
C ARG A 50 18.95 11.68 3.41
N VAL A 51 18.28 10.87 4.23
CA VAL A 51 17.49 9.74 3.74
C VAL A 51 16.14 10.25 3.23
N HIS A 52 15.87 10.02 1.96
CA HIS A 52 14.58 10.16 1.31
C HIS A 52 13.92 8.80 1.17
N TRP A 53 12.59 8.77 1.14
CA TRP A 53 11.80 7.57 1.06
C TRP A 53 10.90 7.60 -0.16
N TYR A 54 10.94 6.54 -0.94
CA TYR A 54 10.08 6.33 -2.10
C TYR A 54 9.07 5.26 -1.77
N ILE A 55 7.79 5.54 -1.97
CA ILE A 55 6.71 4.61 -1.64
C ILE A 55 5.91 4.23 -2.87
N PHE A 56 5.59 2.95 -2.96
CA PHE A 56 4.70 2.39 -3.97
C PHE A 56 3.64 1.54 -3.28
N ALA A 57 2.39 1.69 -3.69
CA ALA A 57 1.28 1.01 -3.06
C ALA A 57 0.50 0.18 -4.09
N HIS A 58 0.17 -1.04 -3.69
CA HIS A 58 -0.72 -1.94 -4.41
C HIS A 58 -1.95 -2.16 -3.55
N GLN A 59 -3.11 -1.76 -4.05
CA GLN A 59 -4.37 -1.97 -3.38
C GLN A 59 -5.18 -3.02 -4.12
N TYR A 60 -5.91 -3.82 -3.35
CA TYR A 60 -6.68 -4.97 -3.85
C TYR A 60 -8.12 -4.89 -3.39
N ILE A 61 -9.03 -5.31 -4.28
CA ILE A 61 -10.46 -5.41 -4.00
C ILE A 61 -11.02 -6.67 -4.65
N ASN A 62 -12.04 -7.27 -4.06
CA ASN A 62 -12.65 -8.45 -4.66
C ASN A 62 -13.71 -8.11 -5.73
N SER A 63 -13.87 -9.01 -6.71
CA SER A 63 -14.80 -8.84 -7.83
C SER A 63 -16.25 -8.65 -7.42
N ASN A 64 -16.69 -9.18 -6.28
CA ASN A 64 -18.04 -9.01 -5.82
C ASN A 64 -18.34 -7.53 -5.52
N VAL A 65 -17.42 -6.83 -4.84
CA VAL A 65 -17.56 -5.40 -4.56
C VAL A 65 -17.56 -4.60 -5.87
N VAL A 66 -16.63 -4.91 -6.77
CA VAL A 66 -16.55 -4.25 -8.09
C VAL A 66 -17.85 -4.43 -8.88
N ASN A 67 -18.41 -5.65 -8.93
CA ASN A 67 -19.64 -5.94 -9.63
C ASN A 67 -20.87 -5.24 -9.00
N GLN A 68 -20.91 -5.14 -7.66
CA GLN A 68 -21.97 -4.38 -6.98
C GLN A 68 -21.89 -2.89 -7.35
N ARG A 69 -20.69 -2.31 -7.42
CA ARG A 69 -20.48 -0.92 -7.85
C ARG A 69 -20.87 -0.71 -9.31
N ARG A 70 -20.47 -1.61 -10.23
CA ARG A 70 -20.89 -1.58 -11.64
C ARG A 70 -22.42 -1.61 -11.81
N ALA A 71 -23.11 -2.41 -10.99
CA ALA A 71 -24.57 -2.47 -11.02
C ALA A 71 -25.26 -1.17 -10.53
N MET A 72 -24.55 -0.34 -9.76
CA MET A 72 -25.02 0.94 -9.24
C MET A 72 -24.48 2.13 -10.03
N ASP A 73 -23.52 1.92 -10.91
CA ASP A 73 -22.88 2.97 -11.71
C ASP A 73 -23.90 3.65 -12.62
N GLY A 74 -23.76 4.95 -12.76
CA GLY A 74 -24.74 5.78 -13.50
C GLY A 74 -25.98 6.18 -12.73
N GLN A 75 -26.20 5.68 -11.49
CA GLN A 75 -27.36 6.07 -10.69
C GLN A 75 -27.18 7.38 -9.92
N LYS A 76 -25.96 7.74 -9.57
CA LYS A 76 -25.68 8.95 -8.75
C LYS A 76 -24.44 9.75 -9.18
N ARG A 77 -23.29 9.11 -9.36
CA ARG A 77 -21.99 9.69 -9.72
C ARG A 77 -21.13 8.62 -10.37
N PRO A 78 -20.11 9.01 -11.19
CA PRO A 78 -19.03 8.12 -11.55
C PRO A 78 -18.41 7.51 -10.27
N ASP A 79 -18.12 6.22 -10.31
CA ASP A 79 -17.54 5.50 -9.16
C ASP A 79 -16.02 5.43 -9.32
N GLU A 80 -15.29 6.16 -8.48
CA GLU A 80 -13.81 6.25 -8.52
C GLU A 80 -13.14 4.87 -8.46
N TYR A 81 -13.75 3.89 -7.78
CA TYR A 81 -13.21 2.52 -7.70
C TYR A 81 -13.21 1.84 -9.06
N LEU A 82 -14.25 2.07 -9.88
CA LEU A 82 -14.32 1.50 -11.22
C LEU A 82 -13.25 2.13 -12.11
N ASP A 83 -13.07 3.44 -12.03
CA ASP A 83 -12.02 4.15 -12.78
C ASP A 83 -10.61 3.65 -12.38
N TRP A 84 -10.39 3.39 -11.07
CA TRP A 84 -9.12 2.87 -10.59
C TRP A 84 -8.87 1.42 -11.01
N VAL A 85 -9.91 0.59 -11.06
CA VAL A 85 -9.80 -0.79 -11.58
C VAL A 85 -9.49 -0.76 -13.07
N GLU A 86 -10.20 0.06 -13.86
CA GLU A 86 -10.00 0.17 -15.30
C GLU A 86 -8.62 0.74 -15.67
N SER A 87 -8.10 1.68 -14.88
CA SER A 87 -6.75 2.24 -15.06
C SER A 87 -5.63 1.38 -14.48
N GLY A 88 -5.97 0.29 -13.76
CA GLY A 88 -4.99 -0.63 -13.17
C GLY A 88 -4.36 -0.14 -11.84
N HIS A 89 -4.86 0.95 -11.26
CA HIS A 89 -4.40 1.43 -9.96
C HIS A 89 -5.00 0.66 -8.78
N LEU A 90 -6.13 -0.02 -8.98
CA LEU A 90 -6.78 -0.90 -8.02
C LEU A 90 -6.87 -2.31 -8.61
N ILE A 91 -6.26 -3.28 -7.96
CA ILE A 91 -6.17 -4.66 -8.44
C ILE A 91 -7.43 -5.42 -8.06
N GLU A 92 -8.22 -5.82 -9.06
CA GLU A 92 -9.40 -6.66 -8.85
C GLU A 92 -8.96 -8.13 -8.66
N THR A 93 -9.30 -8.74 -7.52
CA THR A 93 -9.10 -10.17 -7.26
C THR A 93 -10.39 -10.95 -7.46
N PRO A 94 -10.35 -12.18 -8.01
CA PRO A 94 -11.56 -12.96 -8.29
C PRO A 94 -12.24 -13.42 -6.99
N GLY A 95 -13.59 -13.47 -7.02
CA GLY A 95 -14.39 -14.04 -5.93
C GLY A 95 -15.14 -13.03 -5.07
N ASN A 96 -15.67 -13.54 -3.95
CA ASN A 96 -16.52 -12.77 -3.03
C ASN A 96 -15.74 -12.18 -1.84
N VAL A 97 -14.47 -12.53 -1.72
CA VAL A 97 -13.51 -12.04 -0.73
C VAL A 97 -12.20 -11.76 -1.43
N THR A 98 -11.40 -10.87 -0.88
CA THR A 98 -10.08 -10.57 -1.45
C THR A 98 -9.20 -11.81 -1.44
N ASP A 99 -8.61 -12.13 -2.58
CA ASP A 99 -7.75 -13.31 -2.72
C ASP A 99 -6.35 -13.01 -2.16
N PHE A 100 -6.10 -13.43 -0.94
CA PHE A 100 -4.82 -13.27 -0.28
C PHE A 100 -3.69 -14.06 -0.96
N SER A 101 -4.00 -15.08 -1.76
CA SER A 101 -2.98 -15.81 -2.50
C SER A 101 -2.36 -14.96 -3.62
N GLN A 102 -3.12 -14.03 -4.19
CA GLN A 102 -2.59 -13.05 -5.13
C GLN A 102 -1.64 -12.06 -4.42
N ILE A 103 -2.09 -11.51 -3.29
CA ILE A 103 -1.25 -10.59 -2.48
C ILE A 103 0.04 -11.30 -2.05
N TYR A 104 -0.06 -12.56 -1.64
CA TYR A 104 1.11 -13.36 -1.26
C TYR A 104 2.13 -13.48 -2.38
N LYS A 105 1.69 -13.80 -3.60
CA LYS A 105 2.56 -13.87 -4.77
C LYS A 105 3.24 -12.54 -5.06
N ASP A 106 2.51 -11.44 -4.99
CA ASP A 106 3.03 -10.10 -5.26
C ASP A 106 4.08 -9.69 -4.20
N VAL A 107 3.88 -10.08 -2.92
CA VAL A 107 4.86 -9.88 -1.86
C VAL A 107 6.13 -10.69 -2.08
N ILE A 108 6.00 -11.99 -2.39
CA ILE A 108 7.14 -12.87 -2.66
C ILE A 108 7.91 -12.40 -3.89
N GLU A 109 7.21 -12.05 -4.97
CA GLU A 109 7.85 -11.52 -6.17
C GLU A 109 8.61 -10.23 -5.87
N SER A 110 8.02 -9.32 -5.11
CA SER A 110 8.67 -8.08 -4.67
C SER A 110 9.91 -8.36 -3.81
N HIS A 111 9.83 -9.34 -2.91
CA HIS A 111 10.98 -9.75 -2.09
C HIS A 111 12.15 -10.25 -2.95
N LEU A 112 11.86 -11.02 -3.99
CA LEU A 112 12.89 -11.53 -4.91
C LEU A 112 13.47 -10.44 -5.82
N GLN A 113 12.69 -9.42 -6.17
CA GLN A 113 13.10 -8.33 -7.06
C GLN A 113 13.81 -7.18 -6.32
N ALA A 114 13.33 -6.86 -5.12
CA ALA A 114 13.84 -5.78 -4.28
C ALA A 114 14.16 -6.36 -2.90
N ASN A 115 15.40 -6.52 -2.56
CA ASN A 115 15.90 -7.08 -1.30
C ASN A 115 15.10 -6.57 -0.07
N MET A 116 13.91 -7.12 0.16
CA MET A 116 13.01 -6.73 1.25
C MET A 116 13.62 -7.14 2.58
N TYR A 117 13.89 -6.15 3.42
CA TYR A 117 14.53 -6.34 4.71
C TYR A 117 13.54 -6.86 5.75
N GLU A 118 12.37 -6.23 5.84
CA GLU A 118 11.28 -6.64 6.73
C GLU A 118 9.93 -6.20 6.18
N ILE A 119 8.86 -6.86 6.62
CA ILE A 119 7.48 -6.52 6.30
C ILE A 119 6.61 -6.51 7.55
N GLY A 120 5.98 -5.36 7.84
CA GLY A 120 5.02 -5.22 8.93
C GLY A 120 3.61 -5.61 8.47
N PHE A 121 2.84 -6.30 9.34
CA PHE A 121 1.45 -6.64 9.04
C PHE A 121 0.55 -6.53 10.27
N ASP A 122 -0.76 -6.23 10.03
CA ASP A 122 -1.77 -6.34 11.06
C ASP A 122 -2.03 -7.82 11.34
N PRO A 123 -1.83 -8.32 12.60
CA PRO A 123 -2.09 -9.71 12.93
C PRO A 123 -3.56 -10.11 12.83
N TRP A 124 -4.49 -9.16 12.77
CA TRP A 124 -5.91 -9.42 12.63
C TRP A 124 -6.22 -10.03 11.25
N ASN A 125 -6.68 -11.26 11.23
CA ASN A 125 -6.92 -12.08 10.02
C ASN A 125 -5.66 -12.44 9.19
N ALA A 126 -4.46 -12.07 9.60
CA ALA A 126 -3.23 -12.26 8.84
C ALA A 126 -2.17 -13.13 9.54
N ALA A 127 -2.47 -13.73 10.70
CA ALA A 127 -1.50 -14.52 11.46
C ALA A 127 -0.91 -15.70 10.63
N GLN A 128 -1.74 -16.45 9.91
CA GLN A 128 -1.25 -17.53 9.04
C GLN A 128 -0.44 -16.98 7.86
N PHE A 129 -0.90 -15.90 7.24
CA PHE A 129 -0.20 -15.23 6.15
C PHE A 129 1.22 -14.80 6.58
N GLY A 130 1.35 -14.20 7.78
CA GLY A 130 2.65 -13.82 8.33
C GLY A 130 3.56 -15.03 8.59
N GLN A 131 3.03 -16.15 9.08
CA GLN A 131 3.79 -17.39 9.27
C GLN A 131 4.27 -17.98 7.95
N ASP A 132 3.44 -17.92 6.91
CA ASP A 132 3.82 -18.39 5.58
C ASP A 132 4.96 -17.54 4.99
N LEU A 133 4.91 -16.21 5.14
CA LEU A 133 6.00 -15.30 4.75
C LEU A 133 7.31 -15.61 5.48
N ILE A 134 7.25 -15.86 6.80
CA ILE A 134 8.43 -16.26 7.59
C ILE A 134 9.00 -17.59 7.08
N SER A 135 8.13 -18.54 6.74
CA SER A 135 8.55 -19.85 6.21
C SER A 135 9.26 -19.74 4.87
N ASP A 136 8.91 -18.72 4.07
CA ASP A 136 9.56 -18.41 2.79
C ASP A 136 10.78 -17.47 2.93
N GLY A 137 11.17 -17.15 4.17
CA GLY A 137 12.42 -16.45 4.48
C GLY A 137 12.32 -14.93 4.59
N LEU A 138 11.10 -14.37 4.64
CA LEU A 138 10.91 -12.95 4.94
C LEU A 138 10.91 -12.70 6.44
N GLU A 139 11.47 -11.58 6.86
CA GLU A 139 11.29 -11.07 8.23
C GLU A 139 9.93 -10.38 8.34
N ALA A 140 8.89 -11.14 8.75
CA ALA A 140 7.54 -10.62 8.91
C ALA A 140 7.26 -10.29 10.38
N ILE A 141 6.85 -9.04 10.65
CA ILE A 141 6.69 -8.47 11.99
C ILE A 141 5.22 -8.08 12.22
N GLU A 142 4.63 -8.56 13.31
CA GLU A 142 3.30 -8.13 13.74
C GLU A 142 3.32 -6.66 14.20
N VAL A 143 2.47 -5.84 13.59
CA VAL A 143 2.27 -4.45 13.97
C VAL A 143 0.96 -4.30 14.76
N PRO A 144 1.03 -4.13 16.09
CA PRO A 144 -0.17 -4.00 16.89
C PRO A 144 -0.99 -2.75 16.51
N GLN A 145 -2.27 -2.92 16.24
CA GLN A 145 -3.21 -1.86 15.88
C GLN A 145 -3.64 -1.06 17.15
N LYS A 146 -2.66 -0.50 17.83
CA LYS A 146 -2.85 0.35 19.02
C LYS A 146 -2.45 1.78 18.72
N VAL A 147 -3.11 2.73 19.37
CA VAL A 147 -2.87 4.17 19.16
C VAL A 147 -1.39 4.55 19.31
N ASN A 148 -0.70 4.08 20.35
CA ASN A 148 0.69 4.46 20.60
C ASN A 148 1.69 4.03 19.50
N PRO A 149 1.79 2.77 19.09
CA PRO A 149 2.72 2.39 18.02
C PRO A 149 2.37 3.02 16.67
N LEU A 150 1.09 3.09 16.32
CA LEU A 150 0.66 3.69 15.06
C LEU A 150 0.93 5.20 15.02
N SER A 151 0.68 5.93 16.12
CA SER A 151 0.92 7.37 16.16
C SER A 151 2.40 7.76 16.05
N ILE A 152 3.33 6.86 16.39
CA ILE A 152 4.76 7.08 16.16
C ILE A 152 5.07 7.06 14.66
N GLY A 153 4.60 6.03 13.96
CA GLY A 153 4.76 5.91 12.52
C GLY A 153 4.09 7.05 11.75
N MET A 154 2.86 7.42 12.13
CA MET A 154 2.13 8.52 11.52
C MET A 154 2.88 9.87 11.66
N ARG A 155 3.38 10.19 12.85
CA ARG A 155 4.18 11.42 13.07
C ARG A 155 5.46 11.43 12.24
N TRP A 156 6.15 10.30 12.17
CA TRP A 156 7.34 10.18 11.34
C TRP A 156 7.01 10.38 9.85
N MET A 157 5.92 9.81 9.36
CA MET A 157 5.44 10.04 8.00
C MET A 157 5.11 11.52 7.75
N GLU A 158 4.42 12.20 8.69
CA GLU A 158 4.15 13.64 8.61
C GLU A 158 5.44 14.47 8.52
N GLU A 159 6.46 14.12 9.31
CA GLU A 159 7.76 14.80 9.26
C GLU A 159 8.42 14.63 7.88
N LEU A 160 8.39 13.43 7.31
CA LEU A 160 8.94 13.18 5.97
C LEU A 160 8.21 13.99 4.89
N ILE A 161 6.88 14.08 4.99
CA ILE A 161 6.05 14.86 4.07
C ILE A 161 6.41 16.34 4.15
N ARG A 162 6.42 16.93 5.35
CA ARG A 162 6.75 18.35 5.57
C ARG A 162 8.17 18.70 5.17
N ASP A 163 9.10 17.76 5.33
CA ASP A 163 10.50 17.92 4.93
C ASP A 163 10.74 17.70 3.43
N GLY A 164 9.73 17.30 2.65
CA GLY A 164 9.88 16.95 1.23
C GLY A 164 10.77 15.74 1.00
N ARG A 165 10.82 14.80 1.95
CA ARG A 165 11.64 13.59 1.89
C ARG A 165 10.86 12.31 1.64
N LEU A 166 9.56 12.41 1.45
CA LEU A 166 8.70 11.35 0.97
C LEU A 166 8.40 11.58 -0.51
N HIS A 167 8.44 10.54 -1.32
CA HIS A 167 8.16 10.58 -2.75
C HIS A 167 7.26 9.43 -3.14
N HIS A 168 6.35 9.65 -4.08
CA HIS A 168 5.45 8.62 -4.59
C HIS A 168 5.14 8.86 -6.08
N ASP A 169 4.66 7.82 -6.75
CA ASP A 169 4.34 7.81 -8.18
C ASP A 169 3.06 8.57 -8.58
N GLY A 170 2.32 9.09 -7.61
CA GLY A 170 1.03 9.74 -7.83
C GLY A 170 -0.15 8.75 -7.89
N ASN A 171 -0.01 7.53 -7.37
CA ASN A 171 -1.10 6.54 -7.32
C ASN A 171 -2.37 7.15 -6.68
N PRO A 172 -3.51 7.22 -7.40
CA PRO A 172 -4.72 7.90 -6.93
C PRO A 172 -5.42 7.17 -5.78
N VAL A 173 -5.28 5.84 -5.69
CA VAL A 173 -5.86 5.06 -4.59
C VAL A 173 -5.09 5.34 -3.29
N LEU A 174 -3.76 5.37 -3.37
CA LEU A 174 -2.92 5.75 -2.21
C LEU A 174 -3.23 7.19 -1.77
N GLN A 175 -3.35 8.12 -2.71
CA GLN A 175 -3.76 9.50 -2.40
C GLN A 175 -5.10 9.53 -1.68
N TRP A 176 -6.10 8.81 -2.18
CA TRP A 176 -7.40 8.72 -1.55
C TRP A 176 -7.30 8.16 -0.13
N CYS A 177 -6.54 7.08 0.09
CA CYS A 177 -6.32 6.50 1.42
C CYS A 177 -5.69 7.52 2.39
N VAL A 178 -4.62 8.20 1.97
CA VAL A 178 -3.92 9.18 2.81
C VAL A 178 -4.78 10.40 3.15
N CYS A 179 -5.55 10.90 2.19
CA CYS A 179 -6.38 12.08 2.37
C CYS A 179 -7.67 11.83 3.18
N ASN A 180 -8.08 10.56 3.34
CA ASN A 180 -9.27 10.17 4.10
C ASN A 180 -8.95 9.53 5.46
N ILE A 181 -7.72 9.66 5.96
CA ILE A 181 -7.38 9.24 7.32
C ILE A 181 -8.11 10.14 8.32
N GLU A 182 -9.00 9.55 9.11
CA GLU A 182 -9.62 10.22 10.28
C GLU A 182 -8.83 9.83 11.55
N VAL A 183 -8.52 10.85 12.38
CA VAL A 183 -7.73 10.70 13.63
C VAL A 183 -8.63 10.90 14.83
#